data_5a1af0e93dab9fcd8043edf0189a9a35
#
_entry.id   5a1af0e93dab9fcd8043edf0189a9a35
#
_cell.length_a   1.000
_cell.length_b   1.000
_cell.length_c   1.000
_cell.angle_alpha   90.00
_cell.angle_beta   90.00
_cell.angle_gamma   90.00
#
_symmetry.space_group_name_H-M   'P 1'
#
loop_
_entity.id
_entity.type
_entity.pdbx_description
1 polymer ?
#
loop_
_entity_poly.entity_id
_entity_poly.type
_entity_poly.pdbx_seq_one_letter_code
_entity_poly.pdbx_strand_id
1 'polypeptide(L)'
;FIEPAQGGQAVFVHIKSFTSRGGSRPQVGQRVTFEVELNAQGKKRAKNVAVVSAAAATSAAPRQRRAANSPAQWGTASLFALPAFLLVYLAVAVIWRVPGWVAALYAGASVVCALVYAIDKSAAVAGRWRVSESTLHTLSLVGGWPGALVAQQVLRHKSNKAAFRAVFWATVVANVAGFVAIHSPLAAGWRV
;
A
#
# COMPACT_ATOMS: atom_id res chain seq x y z
N PHE A 1 6.97 -22.47 25.30
CA PHE A 1 7.79 -23.49 25.93
C PHE A 1 8.81 -24.02 24.93
N ILE A 2 9.98 -24.43 25.43
CA ILE A 2 11.06 -25.04 24.63
C ILE A 2 11.24 -26.46 25.11
N GLU A 3 11.29 -27.41 24.20
CA GLU A 3 11.59 -28.82 24.47
C GLU A 3 13.10 -29.06 24.32
N PRO A 4 13.80 -29.51 25.37
CA PRO A 4 15.22 -29.83 25.26
C PRO A 4 15.45 -31.04 24.31
N ALA A 5 16.43 -30.90 23.40
CA ALA A 5 16.77 -31.96 22.44
C ALA A 5 17.25 -33.28 23.09
N GLN A 6 17.70 -33.23 24.36
CA GLN A 6 18.17 -34.38 25.17
C GLN A 6 17.05 -35.04 25.97
N GLY A 7 15.80 -34.61 25.75
CA GLY A 7 14.66 -35.05 26.55
C GLY A 7 14.58 -34.33 27.90
N GLY A 8 13.40 -34.30 28.50
CA GLY A 8 13.15 -33.65 29.78
C GLY A 8 11.90 -32.79 29.74
N GLN A 9 11.60 -32.12 30.87
CA GLN A 9 10.45 -31.24 30.97
C GLN A 9 10.62 -29.99 30.11
N ALA A 10 9.54 -29.58 29.43
CA ALA A 10 9.51 -28.35 28.70
C ALA A 10 9.83 -27.12 29.58
N VAL A 11 10.74 -26.28 29.12
CA VAL A 11 11.20 -25.08 29.85
C VAL A 11 10.41 -23.86 29.40
N PHE A 12 9.93 -23.11 30.36
CA PHE A 12 9.22 -21.86 30.07
C PHE A 12 10.17 -20.79 29.48
N VAL A 13 9.75 -20.16 28.38
CA VAL A 13 10.46 -19.07 27.75
C VAL A 13 9.55 -17.85 27.62
N HIS A 14 10.05 -16.69 27.99
CA HIS A 14 9.38 -15.41 27.74
C HIS A 14 9.95 -14.79 26.45
N ILE A 15 9.10 -14.13 25.66
CA ILE A 15 9.52 -13.54 24.36
C ILE A 15 10.70 -12.54 24.51
N LYS A 16 10.81 -11.87 25.64
CA LYS A 16 11.93 -10.95 25.97
C LYS A 16 13.26 -11.67 26.18
N SER A 17 13.26 -13.01 26.37
CA SER A 17 14.48 -13.81 26.56
C SER A 17 15.17 -14.13 25.23
N PHE A 18 14.58 -13.79 24.08
CA PHE A 18 15.21 -13.97 22.77
C PHE A 18 16.19 -12.85 22.47
N THR A 19 17.43 -13.22 22.19
CA THR A 19 18.55 -12.28 21.94
C THR A 19 18.68 -11.90 20.46
N SER A 20 17.81 -12.39 19.58
CA SER A 20 17.89 -12.12 18.14
C SER A 20 17.53 -10.69 17.81
N ARG A 21 18.50 -9.95 17.30
CA ARG A 21 18.43 -8.53 16.82
C ARG A 21 17.56 -8.30 15.59
N GLY A 22 16.68 -9.20 15.23
CA GLY A 22 15.92 -9.11 13.98
C GLY A 22 14.45 -9.42 14.17
N GLY A 23 13.72 -8.66 14.96
CA GLY A 23 12.25 -8.42 14.93
C GLY A 23 11.24 -9.51 14.52
N SER A 24 11.66 -10.71 14.15
CA SER A 24 10.76 -11.79 13.79
C SER A 24 10.44 -12.65 15.01
N ARG A 25 9.16 -12.92 15.23
CA ARG A 25 8.73 -13.85 16.27
C ARG A 25 9.27 -15.25 15.98
N PRO A 26 9.72 -16.00 17.03
CA PRO A 26 10.16 -17.38 16.88
C PRO A 26 9.01 -18.23 16.34
N GLN A 27 9.31 -19.15 15.41
CA GLN A 27 8.33 -20.06 14.83
C GLN A 27 8.44 -21.42 15.51
N VAL A 28 7.31 -22.13 15.57
CA VAL A 28 7.26 -23.50 16.09
C VAL A 28 8.15 -24.40 15.23
N GLY A 29 8.95 -25.27 15.88
CA GLY A 29 9.89 -26.17 15.21
C GLY A 29 11.29 -25.57 14.94
N GLN A 30 11.56 -24.32 15.33
CA GLN A 30 12.91 -23.74 15.22
C GLN A 30 13.83 -24.31 16.31
N ARG A 31 15.07 -24.66 15.93
CA ARG A 31 16.12 -25.02 16.89
C ARG A 31 16.66 -23.74 17.55
N VAL A 32 16.72 -23.77 18.88
CA VAL A 32 17.21 -22.67 19.69
C VAL A 32 18.26 -23.16 20.68
N THR A 33 19.27 -22.36 20.97
CA THR A 33 20.17 -22.51 22.12
C THR A 33 19.68 -21.60 23.22
N PHE A 34 19.68 -22.08 24.45
CA PHE A 34 19.23 -21.34 25.62
C PHE A 34 19.96 -21.72 26.87
N GLU A 35 20.01 -20.83 27.82
CA GLU A 35 20.52 -21.07 29.17
C GLU A 35 19.36 -21.30 30.13
N VAL A 36 19.50 -22.24 31.05
CA VAL A 36 18.49 -22.50 32.08
C VAL A 36 18.82 -21.75 33.35
N GLU A 37 17.95 -20.86 33.76
CA GLU A 37 18.03 -20.14 35.03
C GLU A 37 16.91 -20.64 35.96
N LEU A 38 17.24 -20.83 37.23
CA LEU A 38 16.23 -21.15 38.24
C LEU A 38 15.68 -19.82 38.81
N ASN A 39 14.40 -19.65 38.76
CA ASN A 39 13.72 -18.52 39.39
C ASN A 39 13.76 -18.66 40.92
N ALA A 40 13.56 -17.57 41.67
CA ALA A 40 13.46 -17.55 43.12
C ALA A 40 12.46 -18.56 43.73
N GLN A 41 11.59 -19.11 42.89
CA GLN A 41 10.59 -20.15 43.22
C GLN A 41 11.02 -21.59 42.78
N GLY A 42 12.29 -21.79 42.37
CA GLY A 42 12.79 -23.09 41.94
C GLY A 42 12.34 -23.55 40.58
N LYS A 43 11.61 -22.74 39.80
CA LYS A 43 11.14 -23.11 38.45
C LYS A 43 12.19 -22.79 37.39
N LYS A 44 12.40 -23.71 36.45
CA LYS A 44 13.32 -23.57 35.32
C LYS A 44 12.76 -22.56 34.31
N ARG A 45 13.56 -21.58 33.92
CA ARG A 45 13.23 -20.56 32.91
C ARG A 45 14.37 -20.45 31.90
N ALA A 46 14.04 -20.34 30.62
CA ALA A 46 15.02 -20.11 29.57
C ALA A 46 15.41 -18.63 29.49
N LYS A 47 16.72 -18.36 29.44
CA LYS A 47 17.34 -17.04 29.28
C LYS A 47 18.32 -17.09 28.10
N ASN A 48 18.64 -15.95 27.52
CA ASN A 48 19.58 -15.82 26.40
C ASN A 48 19.26 -16.77 25.23
N VAL A 49 17.99 -16.82 24.84
CA VAL A 49 17.53 -17.73 23.78
C VAL A 49 17.99 -17.19 22.43
N ALA A 50 18.88 -17.91 21.77
CA ALA A 50 19.33 -17.62 20.42
C ALA A 50 18.79 -18.65 19.43
N VAL A 51 18.21 -18.20 18.33
CA VAL A 51 17.80 -19.10 17.24
C VAL A 51 19.05 -19.59 16.52
N VAL A 52 19.27 -20.89 16.51
CA VAL A 52 20.35 -21.49 15.72
C VAL A 52 19.93 -21.42 14.27
N SER A 53 20.42 -20.38 13.57
CA SER A 53 20.33 -20.36 12.12
C SER A 53 21.21 -21.48 11.59
N ALA A 54 20.62 -22.53 11.06
CA ALA A 54 21.33 -23.54 10.30
C ALA A 54 21.86 -22.89 9.01
N ALA A 55 22.97 -22.19 9.13
CA ALA A 55 23.77 -21.78 7.99
C ALA A 55 24.60 -23.00 7.60
N ALA A 56 24.03 -23.87 6.83
CA ALA A 56 24.66 -24.76 5.85
C ALA A 56 23.79 -26.02 5.67
N ALA A 57 22.80 -25.93 4.85
CA ALA A 57 22.44 -26.99 3.89
C ALA A 57 21.16 -26.58 3.15
N THR A 58 21.30 -26.58 1.81
CA THR A 58 20.26 -26.52 0.80
C THR A 58 19.55 -25.18 0.61
N SER A 59 20.03 -24.51 -0.42
CA SER A 59 19.28 -23.81 -1.46
C SER A 59 17.74 -23.77 -1.27
N ALA A 60 17.27 -22.98 -0.34
CA ALA A 60 15.92 -22.45 -0.40
C ALA A 60 16.06 -21.05 -0.98
N ALA A 61 15.47 -20.86 -2.16
CA ALA A 61 15.45 -19.59 -2.89
C ALA A 61 15.26 -18.38 -1.96
N PRO A 62 15.96 -17.28 -2.17
CA PRO A 62 15.86 -16.11 -1.30
C PRO A 62 14.43 -15.61 -1.33
N ARG A 63 13.68 -15.93 -0.27
CA ARG A 63 12.37 -15.30 -0.01
C ARG A 63 12.56 -13.80 -0.01
N GLN A 64 12.24 -13.25 -1.12
CA GLN A 64 12.04 -11.85 -1.45
C GLN A 64 11.95 -10.85 -0.28
N ARG A 65 13.09 -10.47 0.29
CA ARG A 65 13.27 -9.12 0.84
C ARG A 65 13.37 -8.05 -0.27
N ARG A 66 12.87 -8.37 -1.48
CA ARG A 66 12.93 -7.49 -2.66
C ARG A 66 11.82 -6.46 -2.75
N ALA A 67 10.89 -6.41 -1.80
CA ALA A 67 9.77 -5.48 -1.90
C ALA A 67 10.00 -4.09 -1.28
N ALA A 68 11.10 -3.85 -0.55
CA ALA A 68 11.27 -2.59 0.17
C ALA A 68 11.99 -1.48 -0.60
N ASN A 69 12.75 -1.80 -1.66
CA ASN A 69 13.57 -0.81 -2.38
C ASN A 69 13.52 -0.91 -3.91
N SER A 70 12.51 -1.54 -4.49
CA SER A 70 12.30 -1.36 -5.93
C SER A 70 11.87 0.07 -6.15
N PRO A 71 12.57 0.87 -6.98
CA PRO A 71 12.09 2.18 -7.36
C PRO A 71 10.67 1.97 -7.89
N ALA A 72 9.73 2.82 -7.46
CA ALA A 72 8.37 2.79 -7.96
C ALA A 72 8.47 2.86 -9.50
N GLN A 73 8.29 1.73 -10.17
CA GLN A 73 8.30 1.71 -11.62
C GLN A 73 7.09 2.52 -12.05
N TRP A 74 7.36 3.63 -12.69
CA TRP A 74 6.38 4.40 -13.41
C TRP A 74 5.74 3.44 -14.41
N GLY A 75 4.55 2.94 -14.12
CA GLY A 75 3.85 2.11 -15.09
C GLY A 75 3.63 2.95 -16.34
N THR A 76 3.96 2.41 -17.51
CA THR A 76 3.78 3.08 -18.81
C THR A 76 2.37 3.65 -18.95
N ALA A 77 1.36 2.97 -18.39
CA ALA A 77 -0.03 3.43 -18.33
C ALA A 77 -0.18 4.79 -17.64
N SER A 78 0.60 5.10 -16.60
CA SER A 78 0.52 6.38 -15.88
C SER A 78 1.01 7.57 -16.71
N LEU A 79 1.97 7.36 -17.59
CA LEU A 79 2.51 8.41 -18.45
C LEU A 79 1.52 8.79 -19.56
N PHE A 80 0.78 7.82 -20.07
CA PHE A 80 -0.16 8.02 -21.18
C PHE A 80 -1.58 8.38 -20.73
N ALA A 81 -1.95 8.12 -19.48
CA ALA A 81 -3.31 8.34 -19.01
C ALA A 81 -3.74 9.81 -19.04
N LEU A 82 -2.86 10.74 -18.65
CA LEU A 82 -3.18 12.18 -18.68
C LEU A 82 -3.33 12.72 -20.10
N PRO A 83 -2.37 12.51 -21.03
CA PRO A 83 -2.55 12.97 -22.41
C PRO A 83 -3.72 12.25 -23.11
N ALA A 84 -3.93 10.96 -22.86
CA ALA A 84 -5.08 10.25 -23.41
C ALA A 84 -6.41 10.84 -22.93
N PHE A 85 -6.53 11.12 -21.65
CA PHE A 85 -7.72 11.79 -21.11
C PHE A 85 -7.93 13.20 -21.70
N LEU A 86 -6.84 13.97 -21.83
CA LEU A 86 -6.94 15.29 -22.45
C LEU A 86 -7.48 15.20 -23.87
N LEU A 87 -7.04 14.24 -24.66
CA LEU A 87 -7.54 14.01 -26.01
C LEU A 87 -9.03 13.61 -25.99
N VAL A 88 -9.42 12.69 -25.11
CA VAL A 88 -10.82 12.29 -24.93
C VAL A 88 -11.67 13.49 -24.51
N TYR A 89 -11.19 14.28 -23.53
CA TYR A 89 -11.89 15.47 -23.05
C TYR A 89 -12.09 16.49 -24.18
N LEU A 90 -11.05 16.80 -24.95
CA LEU A 90 -11.11 17.75 -26.06
C LEU A 90 -12.06 17.23 -27.17
N ALA A 91 -11.99 15.96 -27.52
CA ALA A 91 -12.90 15.38 -28.50
C ALA A 91 -14.36 15.51 -28.05
N VAL A 92 -14.65 15.13 -26.81
CA VAL A 92 -16.01 15.23 -26.23
C VAL A 92 -16.44 16.69 -26.14
N ALA A 93 -15.55 17.60 -25.74
CA ALA A 93 -15.85 19.03 -25.63
C ALA A 93 -16.18 19.67 -26.97
N VAL A 94 -15.47 19.30 -28.05
CA VAL A 94 -15.71 19.80 -29.40
C VAL A 94 -17.01 19.24 -29.97
N ILE A 95 -17.22 17.91 -29.85
CA ILE A 95 -18.37 17.23 -30.44
C ILE A 95 -19.68 17.59 -29.72
N TRP A 96 -19.65 17.61 -28.37
CA TRP A 96 -20.86 17.74 -27.55
C TRP A 96 -20.93 19.04 -26.72
N ARG A 97 -20.05 20.02 -27.04
CA ARG A 97 -20.04 21.37 -26.44
C ARG A 97 -20.06 21.35 -24.91
N VAL A 98 -19.13 20.61 -24.31
CA VAL A 98 -19.02 20.52 -22.84
C VAL A 98 -18.83 21.93 -22.24
N PRO A 99 -19.64 22.31 -21.22
CA PRO A 99 -19.48 23.61 -20.56
C PRO A 99 -18.09 23.78 -19.92
N GLY A 100 -17.51 24.97 -20.02
CA GLY A 100 -16.16 25.25 -19.51
C GLY A 100 -15.99 25.03 -18.00
N TRP A 101 -17.06 25.14 -17.20
CA TRP A 101 -17.03 24.87 -15.77
C TRP A 101 -16.64 23.42 -15.45
N VAL A 102 -16.87 22.47 -16.38
CA VAL A 102 -16.45 21.07 -16.20
C VAL A 102 -14.93 20.97 -16.15
N ALA A 103 -14.22 21.70 -17.01
CA ALA A 103 -12.76 21.79 -16.95
C ALA A 103 -12.27 22.35 -15.60
N ALA A 104 -12.93 23.42 -15.13
CA ALA A 104 -12.63 24.00 -13.83
C ALA A 104 -12.88 23.02 -12.66
N LEU A 105 -13.95 22.21 -12.76
CA LEU A 105 -14.23 21.14 -11.79
C LEU A 105 -13.09 20.10 -11.73
N TYR A 106 -12.65 19.59 -12.90
CA TYR A 106 -11.54 18.64 -12.96
C TYR A 106 -10.24 19.24 -12.42
N ALA A 107 -9.94 20.51 -12.76
CA ALA A 107 -8.77 21.19 -12.27
C ALA A 107 -8.83 21.39 -10.75
N GLY A 108 -9.93 21.88 -10.22
CA GLY A 108 -10.13 22.08 -8.79
C GLY A 108 -10.09 20.77 -8.00
N ALA A 109 -10.81 19.74 -8.46
CA ALA A 109 -10.78 18.41 -7.85
C ALA A 109 -9.38 17.80 -7.87
N SER A 110 -8.62 18.01 -8.96
CA SER A 110 -7.22 17.55 -9.06
C SER A 110 -6.32 18.22 -8.05
N VAL A 111 -6.44 19.53 -7.85
CA VAL A 111 -5.66 20.26 -6.83
C VAL A 111 -6.01 19.76 -5.44
N VAL A 112 -7.28 19.67 -5.10
CA VAL A 112 -7.73 19.15 -3.80
C VAL A 112 -7.20 17.74 -3.57
N CYS A 113 -7.32 16.86 -4.56
CA CYS A 113 -6.85 15.49 -4.45
C CYS A 113 -5.33 15.44 -4.25
N ALA A 114 -4.55 16.21 -5.00
CA ALA A 114 -3.09 16.28 -4.83
C ALA A 114 -2.70 16.77 -3.43
N LEU A 115 -3.38 17.77 -2.89
CA LEU A 115 -3.17 18.25 -1.53
C LEU A 115 -3.47 17.18 -0.47
N VAL A 116 -4.58 16.46 -0.63
CA VAL A 116 -4.94 15.36 0.30
C VAL A 116 -3.88 14.25 0.27
N TYR A 117 -3.34 13.90 -0.91
CA TYR A 117 -2.22 12.97 -1.02
C TYR A 117 -0.94 13.48 -0.34
N ALA A 118 -0.64 14.78 -0.45
CA ALA A 118 0.51 15.39 0.22
C ALA A 118 0.34 15.36 1.75
N ILE A 119 -0.86 15.67 2.25
CA ILE A 119 -1.20 15.57 3.68
C ILE A 119 -1.08 14.13 4.17
N ASP A 120 -1.62 13.15 3.45
CA ASP A 120 -1.52 11.73 3.82
C ASP A 120 -0.05 11.27 3.90
N LYS A 121 0.78 11.70 2.94
CA LYS A 121 2.22 11.40 2.98
C LYS A 121 2.90 12.04 4.20
N SER A 122 2.64 13.31 4.47
CA SER A 122 3.23 14.01 5.61
C SER A 122 2.79 13.38 6.95
N ALA A 123 1.52 13.02 7.07
CA ALA A 123 0.98 12.31 8.22
C ALA A 123 1.65 10.93 8.42
N ALA A 124 1.89 10.21 7.31
CA ALA A 124 2.56 8.92 7.35
C ALA A 124 4.02 9.03 7.85
N VAL A 125 4.74 10.08 7.43
CA VAL A 125 6.12 10.36 7.90
C VAL A 125 6.14 10.77 9.36
N ALA A 126 5.18 11.57 9.79
CA ALA A 126 5.08 12.05 11.17
C ALA A 126 4.43 11.05 12.15
N GLY A 127 4.05 9.84 11.70
CA GLY A 127 3.38 8.85 12.54
C GLY A 127 1.99 9.27 13.01
N ARG A 128 1.35 10.25 12.34
CA ARG A 128 0.02 10.76 12.67
C ARG A 128 -1.07 9.94 11.98
N TRP A 129 -2.33 10.25 12.32
CA TRP A 129 -3.50 9.65 11.69
C TRP A 129 -3.49 9.91 10.17
N ARG A 130 -3.70 8.85 9.40
CA ARG A 130 -3.64 8.88 7.93
C ARG A 130 -5.02 8.99 7.30
N VAL A 131 -5.08 9.56 6.11
CA VAL A 131 -6.30 9.60 5.30
C VAL A 131 -6.68 8.18 4.86
N SER A 132 -7.97 7.85 4.91
CA SER A 132 -8.45 6.53 4.49
C SER A 132 -8.25 6.32 2.97
N GLU A 133 -7.99 5.07 2.56
CA GLU A 133 -7.86 4.75 1.13
C GLU A 133 -9.18 5.02 0.38
N SER A 134 -10.33 4.79 1.03
CA SER A 134 -11.64 5.08 0.46
C SER A 134 -11.83 6.57 0.14
N THR A 135 -11.40 7.47 1.02
CA THR A 135 -11.46 8.93 0.76
C THR A 135 -10.65 9.30 -0.49
N LEU A 136 -9.45 8.73 -0.65
CA LEU A 136 -8.61 8.98 -1.82
C LEU A 136 -9.25 8.47 -3.12
N HIS A 137 -9.90 7.31 -3.07
CA HIS A 137 -10.62 6.74 -4.21
C HIS A 137 -11.87 7.55 -4.55
N THR A 138 -12.63 8.01 -3.55
CA THR A 138 -13.81 8.86 -3.78
C THR A 138 -13.42 10.18 -4.43
N LEU A 139 -12.38 10.85 -3.93
CA LEU A 139 -11.87 12.08 -4.56
C LEU A 139 -11.41 11.85 -6.00
N SER A 140 -10.77 10.71 -6.26
CA SER A 140 -10.37 10.32 -7.61
C SER A 140 -11.60 10.12 -8.51
N LEU A 141 -12.64 9.45 -8.02
CA LEU A 141 -13.88 9.17 -8.76
C LEU A 141 -14.63 10.46 -9.14
N VAL A 142 -14.64 11.47 -8.28
CA VAL A 142 -15.32 12.75 -8.52
C VAL A 142 -14.59 13.66 -9.55
N GLY A 143 -13.43 13.22 -10.06
CA GLY A 143 -12.68 13.96 -11.08
C GLY A 143 -11.29 14.40 -10.62
N GLY A 144 -10.89 14.09 -9.37
CA GLY A 144 -9.56 14.42 -8.85
C GLY A 144 -8.44 13.45 -9.26
N TRP A 145 -8.74 12.41 -10.04
CA TRP A 145 -7.77 11.39 -10.42
C TRP A 145 -6.56 11.92 -11.20
N PRO A 146 -6.63 12.99 -12.04
CA PRO A 146 -5.44 13.52 -12.67
C PRO A 146 -4.45 14.08 -11.64
N GLY A 147 -4.95 14.80 -10.64
CA GLY A 147 -4.14 15.27 -9.52
C GLY A 147 -3.61 14.15 -8.63
N ALA A 148 -4.42 13.11 -8.39
CA ALA A 148 -3.99 11.92 -7.67
C ALA A 148 -2.85 11.20 -8.39
N LEU A 149 -2.93 11.08 -9.71
CA LEU A 149 -1.91 10.44 -10.53
C LEU A 149 -0.57 11.20 -10.45
N VAL A 150 -0.61 12.53 -10.60
CA VAL A 150 0.57 13.38 -10.43
C VAL A 150 1.13 13.25 -9.01
N ALA A 151 0.29 13.31 -7.99
CA ALA A 151 0.71 13.18 -6.61
C ALA A 151 1.35 11.81 -6.32
N GLN A 152 0.80 10.71 -6.81
CA GLN A 152 1.38 9.39 -6.65
C GLN A 152 2.78 9.30 -7.28
N GLN A 153 2.99 9.94 -8.42
CA GLN A 153 4.26 9.96 -9.11
C GLN A 153 5.29 10.84 -8.38
N VAL A 154 4.95 12.08 -8.11
CA VAL A 154 5.85 13.06 -7.46
C VAL A 154 6.16 12.65 -6.02
N LEU A 155 5.16 12.24 -5.27
CA LEU A 155 5.33 11.89 -3.87
C LEU A 155 5.83 10.46 -3.68
N ARG A 156 5.86 9.61 -4.71
CA ARG A 156 6.19 8.17 -4.63
C ARG A 156 5.43 7.47 -3.51
N HIS A 157 4.17 7.83 -3.33
CA HIS A 157 3.33 7.38 -2.21
C HIS A 157 2.19 6.48 -2.70
N LYS A 158 1.94 5.35 -1.99
CA LYS A 158 0.89 4.35 -2.29
C LYS A 158 0.98 3.68 -3.68
N SER A 159 2.06 3.89 -4.44
CA SER A 159 2.26 3.29 -5.77
C SER A 159 2.58 1.78 -5.74
N ASN A 160 3.01 1.25 -4.59
CA ASN A 160 3.46 -0.15 -4.48
C ASN A 160 2.36 -1.15 -4.11
N LYS A 161 1.20 -0.70 -3.60
CA LYS A 161 0.11 -1.59 -3.17
C LYS A 161 -0.77 -1.96 -4.37
N ALA A 162 -0.70 -3.20 -4.83
CA ALA A 162 -1.43 -3.67 -6.02
C ALA A 162 -2.95 -3.46 -5.90
N ALA A 163 -3.54 -3.80 -4.75
CA ALA A 163 -4.96 -3.61 -4.51
C ALA A 163 -5.38 -2.14 -4.60
N PHE A 164 -4.61 -1.22 -4.03
CA PHE A 164 -4.89 0.21 -4.13
C PHE A 164 -4.86 0.69 -5.58
N ARG A 165 -3.88 0.25 -6.37
CA ARG A 165 -3.78 0.61 -7.80
C ARG A 165 -4.94 0.07 -8.61
N ALA A 166 -5.37 -1.15 -8.35
CA ALA A 166 -6.51 -1.74 -9.06
C ALA A 166 -7.79 -0.93 -8.84
N VAL A 167 -8.11 -0.57 -7.59
CA VAL A 167 -9.27 0.27 -7.25
C VAL A 167 -9.10 1.67 -7.85
N PHE A 168 -7.91 2.27 -7.76
CA PHE A 168 -7.64 3.57 -8.37
C PHE A 168 -7.92 3.57 -9.89
N TRP A 169 -7.41 2.60 -10.63
CA TRP A 169 -7.68 2.51 -12.06
C TRP A 169 -9.15 2.24 -12.38
N ALA A 170 -9.85 1.47 -11.55
CA ALA A 170 -11.29 1.29 -11.67
C ALA A 170 -12.04 2.63 -11.51
N THR A 171 -11.64 3.49 -10.55
CA THR A 171 -12.23 4.82 -10.39
C THR A 171 -11.94 5.73 -11.59
N VAL A 172 -10.75 5.66 -12.17
CA VAL A 172 -10.39 6.41 -13.39
C VAL A 172 -11.28 6.00 -14.55
N VAL A 173 -11.40 4.69 -14.81
CA VAL A 173 -12.25 4.17 -15.88
C VAL A 173 -13.71 4.56 -15.67
N ALA A 174 -14.23 4.39 -14.46
CA ALA A 174 -15.62 4.76 -14.13
C ALA A 174 -15.86 6.26 -14.31
N ASN A 175 -14.93 7.13 -13.89
CA ASN A 175 -15.03 8.57 -14.07
C ASN A 175 -15.04 8.96 -15.56
N VAL A 176 -14.09 8.45 -16.35
CA VAL A 176 -13.99 8.76 -17.78
C VAL A 176 -15.22 8.23 -18.55
N ALA A 177 -15.66 7.01 -18.24
CA ALA A 177 -16.87 6.44 -18.83
C ALA A 177 -18.11 7.26 -18.48
N GLY A 178 -18.26 7.66 -17.22
CA GLY A 178 -19.33 8.54 -16.75
C GLY A 178 -19.30 9.92 -17.43
N PHE A 179 -18.11 10.52 -17.56
CA PHE A 179 -17.94 11.78 -18.27
C PHE A 179 -18.41 11.69 -19.72
N VAL A 180 -17.98 10.66 -20.45
CA VAL A 180 -18.40 10.42 -21.84
C VAL A 180 -19.91 10.15 -21.92
N ALA A 181 -20.45 9.30 -21.05
CA ALA A 181 -21.85 8.92 -21.05
C ALA A 181 -22.78 10.13 -20.80
N ILE A 182 -22.47 10.96 -19.80
CA ILE A 182 -23.28 12.13 -19.44
C ILE A 182 -23.32 13.19 -20.57
N HIS A 183 -22.25 13.34 -21.34
CA HIS A 183 -22.19 14.31 -22.43
C HIS A 183 -22.61 13.73 -23.78
N SER A 184 -22.72 12.39 -23.91
CA SER A 184 -23.13 11.73 -25.14
C SER A 184 -24.63 11.95 -25.44
N PRO A 185 -25.05 11.76 -26.71
CA PRO A 185 -26.47 11.81 -27.10
C PRO A 185 -27.32 10.80 -26.33
N LEU A 186 -26.73 9.71 -25.83
CA LEU A 186 -27.44 8.71 -25.02
C LEU A 186 -28.03 9.31 -23.74
N ALA A 187 -27.40 10.34 -23.19
CA ALA A 187 -27.92 11.04 -22.03
C ALA A 187 -28.97 12.12 -22.38
N ALA A 188 -29.15 12.45 -23.64
CA ALA A 188 -30.13 13.45 -24.07
C ALA A 188 -31.57 13.02 -23.77
N GLY A 189 -31.85 11.72 -23.78
CA GLY A 189 -33.15 11.15 -23.39
C GLY A 189 -33.53 11.28 -21.91
N TRP A 190 -32.58 11.69 -21.04
CA TRP A 190 -32.78 11.84 -19.57
C TRP A 190 -32.94 13.31 -19.16
N ARG A 191 -32.89 14.24 -20.11
CA ARG A 191 -32.97 15.70 -19.85
C ARG A 191 -34.36 16.29 -20.21
N VAL A 192 -35.40 15.48 -20.08
CA VAL A 192 -36.81 15.92 -20.20
C VAL A 192 -37.32 16.33 -18.82
#